data_dc6fe877341bdf073284b30b22a3e90a
#
_entry.id   dc6fe877341bdf073284b30b22a3e90a
#
_cell.length_a   1.000
_cell.length_b   1.000
_cell.length_c   1.000
_cell.angle_alpha   90.00
_cell.angle_beta   90.00
_cell.angle_gamma   90.00
#
_symmetry.space_group_name_H-M   'P 1'
#
loop_
_entity.id
_entity.type
_entity.pdbx_description
1 polymer ?
#
loop_
_entity_poly.entity_id
_entity_poly.type
_entity_poly.pdbx_seq_one_letter_code
_entity_poly.pdbx_strand_id
1 'polypeptide(L)' 'MFQRDGMYLELLDIDARKAVAEVFYSDETGRMTFWAREEDIPFEAVELLIERSKQLLL' A
#
# COMPACT_ATOMS: atom_id res chain seq x y z
N MET A 1 -16.16 8.32 -14.08
CA MET A 1 -15.40 7.25 -13.41
C MET A 1 -13.98 7.73 -13.11
N PHE A 2 -13.55 7.51 -11.91
CA PHE A 2 -12.18 7.84 -11.51
C PHE A 2 -11.24 6.73 -11.88
N GLN A 3 -10.11 7.08 -12.46
CA GLN A 3 -9.06 6.13 -12.74
C GLN A 3 -7.75 6.68 -12.17
N ARG A 4 -7.08 5.87 -11.36
CA ARG A 4 -5.80 6.26 -10.76
C ARG A 4 -4.68 5.94 -11.74
N ASP A 5 -3.86 6.95 -12.01
CA ASP A 5 -2.69 6.77 -12.87
C ASP A 5 -1.49 6.43 -12.01
N GLY A 6 -1.15 5.15 -11.97
CA GLY A 6 -0.05 4.68 -11.15
C GLY A 6 -0.20 3.23 -10.77
N MET A 7 0.59 2.82 -9.80
CA MET A 7 0.59 1.45 -9.31
C MET A 7 0.40 1.44 -7.80
N TYR A 8 -0.17 0.36 -7.30
CA TYR A 8 -0.37 0.24 -5.86
C TYR A 8 -0.05 -1.17 -5.38
N LEU A 9 0.25 -1.25 -4.10
CA LEU A 9 0.51 -2.50 -3.41
C LEU A 9 -0.32 -2.53 -2.14
N GLU A 10 -1.08 -3.61 -1.95
CA GLU A 10 -1.95 -3.74 -0.81
C GLU A 10 -1.40 -4.74 0.20
N LEU A 11 -1.60 -4.42 1.49
CA LEU A 11 -1.36 -5.36 2.57
C LEU A 11 -2.67 -6.02 2.91
N LEU A 12 -2.75 -7.34 2.75
CA LEU A 12 -3.98 -8.08 2.98
C LEU A 12 -3.94 -8.80 4.31
N ASP A 13 -5.05 -8.76 5.02
CA ASP A 13 -5.29 -9.64 6.16
C ASP A 13 -6.00 -10.89 5.63
N ILE A 14 -5.28 -11.99 5.61
CA ILE A 14 -5.79 -13.23 5.02
C ILE A 14 -6.99 -13.77 5.81
N ASP A 15 -6.93 -13.66 7.12
CA ASP A 15 -8.01 -14.16 7.98
C ASP A 15 -9.29 -13.34 7.81
N ALA A 16 -9.14 -12.02 7.71
CA ALA A 16 -10.27 -11.13 7.51
C ALA A 16 -10.67 -10.99 6.05
N ARG A 17 -9.82 -11.44 5.13
CA ARG A 17 -10.02 -11.38 3.68
C ARG A 17 -10.26 -9.96 3.19
N LYS A 18 -9.46 -9.03 3.68
CA LYS A 18 -9.57 -7.63 3.28
C LYS A 18 -8.23 -6.95 3.27
N ALA A 19 -8.14 -5.87 2.51
CA ALA A 19 -6.97 -5.01 2.52
C ALA A 19 -7.00 -4.13 3.76
N VAL A 20 -5.89 -4.07 4.49
CA VAL A 20 -5.78 -3.26 5.71
C VAL A 20 -4.91 -2.04 5.51
N ALA A 21 -4.08 -2.03 4.47
CA ALA A 21 -3.24 -0.88 4.15
C ALA A 21 -2.89 -0.90 2.66
N GLU A 22 -2.47 0.24 2.15
CA GLU A 22 -2.14 0.37 0.75
C GLU A 22 -1.04 1.41 0.56
N VAL A 23 -0.10 1.12 -0.33
CA VAL A 23 0.86 2.10 -0.84
C VAL A 23 0.51 2.37 -2.30
N PHE A 24 0.42 3.63 -2.67
CA PHE A 24 0.13 4.02 -4.03
C PHE A 24 1.28 4.88 -4.56
N TYR A 25 1.78 4.54 -5.74
CA TYR A 25 2.77 5.33 -6.47
C TYR A 25 2.07 6.05 -7.61
N SER A 26 2.10 7.38 -7.59
CA SER A 26 1.47 8.20 -8.60
C SER A 26 2.41 8.48 -9.75
N ASP A 27 2.01 8.14 -10.96
CA ASP A 27 2.79 8.47 -12.15
C ASP A 27 2.81 9.98 -12.42
N GLU A 28 1.80 10.69 -11.96
CA GLU A 28 1.74 12.14 -12.14
C GLU A 28 2.73 12.90 -11.27
N THR A 29 2.83 12.53 -10.01
CA THR A 29 3.63 13.28 -9.04
C THR A 29 4.96 12.63 -8.73
N GLY A 30 5.11 11.34 -9.03
CA GLY A 30 6.28 10.57 -8.65
C GLY A 30 6.36 10.31 -7.16
N ARG A 31 5.26 10.46 -6.44
CA ARG A 31 5.21 10.29 -4.99
C ARG A 31 4.51 9.01 -4.61
N MET A 32 4.97 8.44 -3.49
CA MET A 32 4.31 7.32 -2.86
C MET A 32 3.52 7.81 -1.67
N THR A 33 2.29 7.33 -1.55
CA THR A 33 1.44 7.64 -0.40
C THR A 33 1.04 6.35 0.30
N PHE A 34 0.85 6.44 1.61
CA PHE A 34 0.45 5.31 2.43
C PHE A 34 -0.94 5.57 2.99
N TRP A 35 -1.76 4.54 2.99
CA TRP A 35 -3.12 4.62 3.53
C TRP A 35 -3.43 3.34 4.30
N ALA A 36 -3.97 3.49 5.50
CA ALA A 36 -4.33 2.37 6.35
C ALA A 36 -5.81 2.43 6.69
N ARG A 37 -6.48 1.29 6.58
CA ARG A 37 -7.89 1.17 6.95
C ARG A 37 -8.07 0.80 8.40
N GLU A 38 -7.13 0.02 8.93
CA GLU A 38 -7.24 -0.53 10.27
C GLU A 38 -6.28 0.16 11.22
N GLU A 39 -6.67 0.21 12.49
CA GLU A 39 -5.76 0.61 13.54
C GLU A 39 -4.93 -0.59 13.96
N ASP A 40 -3.83 -0.32 14.64
CA ASP A 40 -2.99 -1.35 15.26
C ASP A 40 -2.47 -2.41 14.29
N ILE A 41 -2.14 -2.00 13.07
CA ILE A 41 -1.47 -2.89 12.12
C ILE A 41 -0.09 -3.21 12.68
N PRO A 42 0.32 -4.51 12.73
CA PRO A 42 1.65 -4.85 13.22
C PRO A 42 2.74 -4.09 12.48
N PHE A 43 3.69 -3.55 13.24
CA PHE A 43 4.74 -2.73 12.67
C PHE A 43 5.57 -3.50 11.64
N GLU A 44 5.83 -4.77 11.89
CA GLU A 44 6.56 -5.63 10.97
C GLU A 44 5.86 -5.76 9.62
N ALA A 45 4.54 -5.79 9.64
CA ALA A 45 3.77 -5.86 8.40
C ALA A 45 3.88 -4.57 7.61
N VAL A 46 3.88 -3.43 8.30
CA VAL A 46 4.04 -2.12 7.66
C VAL A 46 5.45 -1.99 7.07
N GLU A 47 6.47 -2.44 7.81
CA GLU A 47 7.84 -2.43 7.30
C GLU A 47 7.98 -3.27 6.04
N LEU A 48 7.37 -4.45 6.02
CA LEU A 48 7.40 -5.31 4.85
C LEU A 48 6.72 -4.64 3.66
N LEU A 49 5.58 -4.00 3.90
CA LEU A 49 4.87 -3.29 2.84
C LEU A 49 5.72 -2.17 2.26
N ILE A 50 6.38 -1.39 3.11
CA ILE A 50 7.27 -0.32 2.67
C ILE A 50 8.42 -0.87 1.84
N GLU A 51 9.06 -1.91 2.33
CA GLU A 51 10.21 -2.51 1.64
C GLU A 51 9.81 -3.06 0.28
N ARG A 52 8.70 -3.80 0.22
CA ARG A 52 8.21 -4.34 -1.04
C ARG A 52 7.79 -3.25 -2.00
N SER A 53 7.22 -2.18 -1.49
CA SER A 53 6.83 -1.04 -2.32
C SER A 53 8.03 -0.42 -3.01
N LYS A 54 9.13 -0.27 -2.29
CA LYS A 54 10.35 0.27 -2.87
C LYS A 54 10.92 -0.64 -3.95
N GLN A 55 10.80 -1.95 -3.78
CA GLN A 55 11.30 -2.92 -4.75
C GLN A 55 10.44 -3.00 -6.00
N LEU A 56 9.12 -2.92 -5.84
CA LEU A 56 8.17 -3.19 -6.92
C LEU A 56 7.66 -1.93 -7.61
N LEU A 57 7.59 -0.81 -6.89
CA LEU A 57 6.99 0.41 -7.41
C LEU A 57 8.03 1.49 -7.78
N LEU A 58 9.23 1.35 -7.30
CA LEU A 58 10.35 2.19 -7.67
C LEU A 58 11.35 1.41 -8.54
#